data_1cea61994fa9ff880a7c8300a6a89887
#
_entry.id   1cea61994fa9ff880a7c8300a6a89887
#
_cell.length_a   1.000
_cell.length_b   1.000
_cell.length_c   1.000
_cell.angle_alpha   90.00
_cell.angle_beta   90.00
_cell.angle_gamma   90.00
#
_symmetry.space_group_name_H-M   'P 1'
#
loop_
_entity.id
_entity.type
_entity.pdbx_description
1 polymer ?
#
loop_
_entity_poly.entity_id
_entity_poly.type
_entity_poly.pdbx_seq_one_letter_code
_entity_poly.pdbx_strand_id
1 'polypeptide(L)'
;MLNANQETYVEKISFILLNQLIAQCNASYEGLAHLKSQLRNFIQKQQKIQLLLPAFPCKTNNLDKVLGHTPDIGEYLVLRKFVQCIRDIQSVYEPGVIFYIFSDYHTFSDYISVNLEHHYDYSDNLRKMVANMNCSDSLKIMNFEHFDEFKNLKDTQYFDSLREIFGEPDYAKNFSKLKLKNNKMNQTYLGLKKFMNQDQKHILAPLSYKDRRQRLAQ
;
A
#
# COMPACT_ATOMS: atom_id res chain seq x y z
N MET A 1 32.67 3.98 -4.54
CA MET A 1 32.35 5.11 -3.63
C MET A 1 31.66 6.20 -4.44
N LEU A 2 30.71 6.91 -3.85
CA LEU A 2 30.11 8.07 -4.49
C LEU A 2 31.08 9.26 -4.44
N ASN A 3 30.97 10.14 -5.44
CA ASN A 3 31.66 11.44 -5.39
C ASN A 3 30.83 12.46 -4.55
N ALA A 4 31.40 13.64 -4.24
CA ALA A 4 30.76 14.66 -3.43
C ALA A 4 29.39 15.13 -3.99
N ASN A 5 29.25 15.23 -5.31
CA ASN A 5 27.98 15.61 -5.95
C ASN A 5 26.91 14.53 -5.78
N GLN A 6 27.30 13.26 -5.89
CA GLN A 6 26.38 12.13 -5.73
C GLN A 6 25.86 12.03 -4.28
N GLU A 7 26.70 12.26 -3.27
CA GLU A 7 26.23 12.34 -1.88
C GLU A 7 25.27 13.53 -1.66
N THR A 8 25.53 14.65 -2.32
CA THR A 8 24.60 15.80 -2.27
C THR A 8 23.22 15.45 -2.83
N TYR A 9 23.13 14.63 -3.88
CA TYR A 9 21.84 14.14 -4.39
C TYR A 9 21.14 13.23 -3.36
N VAL A 10 21.87 12.32 -2.71
CA VAL A 10 21.31 11.46 -1.67
C VAL A 10 20.66 12.28 -0.55
N GLU A 11 21.37 13.31 -0.07
CA GLU A 11 20.86 14.16 1.01
C GLU A 11 19.63 14.97 0.57
N LYS A 12 19.68 15.62 -0.59
CA LYS A 12 18.55 16.41 -1.11
C LYS A 12 17.32 15.55 -1.36
N ILE A 13 17.47 14.39 -1.98
CA ILE A 13 16.34 13.50 -2.28
C ILE A 13 15.78 12.92 -0.99
N SER A 14 16.62 12.50 -0.04
CA SER A 14 16.16 12.04 1.27
C SER A 14 15.36 13.12 1.98
N PHE A 15 15.80 14.37 1.94
CA PHE A 15 15.11 15.50 2.52
C PHE A 15 13.72 15.74 1.87
N ILE A 16 13.64 15.68 0.53
CA ILE A 16 12.36 15.81 -0.19
C ILE A 16 11.39 14.70 0.23
N LEU A 17 11.84 13.44 0.21
CA LEU A 17 11.01 12.29 0.57
C LEU A 17 10.51 12.37 2.02
N LEU A 18 11.39 12.70 2.97
CA LEU A 18 11.03 12.82 4.37
C LEU A 18 10.01 13.92 4.62
N ASN A 19 10.20 15.10 4.02
CA ASN A 19 9.31 16.23 4.27
C ASN A 19 7.96 16.11 3.56
N GLN A 20 7.91 15.47 2.41
CA GLN A 20 6.68 15.41 1.63
C GLN A 20 5.84 14.15 1.88
N LEU A 21 6.50 13.01 2.15
CA LEU A 21 5.80 11.73 2.25
C LEU A 21 5.77 11.18 3.69
N ILE A 22 6.78 11.50 4.49
CA ILE A 22 6.91 10.98 5.85
C ILE A 22 6.60 12.10 6.84
N ALA A 23 5.45 12.75 6.68
CA ALA A 23 5.04 13.83 7.57
C ALA A 23 4.98 13.32 9.02
N GLN A 24 5.86 13.84 9.88
CA GLN A 24 5.86 13.71 11.35
C GLN A 24 5.97 12.27 11.93
N CYS A 25 6.13 11.25 11.13
CA CYS A 25 6.55 9.96 11.66
C CYS A 25 8.01 10.11 12.10
N ASN A 26 8.30 9.73 13.33
CA ASN A 26 9.66 9.50 13.80
C ASN A 26 10.28 8.42 12.92
N ALA A 27 10.83 8.83 11.76
CA ALA A 27 11.60 7.92 10.94
C ALA A 27 12.69 7.35 11.84
N SER A 28 12.70 6.06 12.09
CA SER A 28 13.75 5.46 12.89
C SER A 28 15.09 5.76 12.21
N TYR A 29 16.12 5.97 12.99
CA TYR A 29 17.47 6.19 12.45
C TYR A 29 17.87 5.08 11.45
N GLU A 30 17.46 3.85 11.72
CA GLU A 30 17.67 2.67 10.84
C GLU A 30 16.92 2.80 9.51
N GLY A 31 15.68 3.25 9.53
CA GLY A 31 14.87 3.46 8.30
C GLY A 31 15.49 4.52 7.39
N LEU A 32 16.00 5.62 7.96
CA LEU A 32 16.68 6.67 7.20
C LEU A 32 18.00 6.18 6.60
N ALA A 33 18.78 5.44 7.37
CA ALA A 33 20.04 4.86 6.90
C ALA A 33 19.80 3.88 5.75
N HIS A 34 18.75 3.04 5.85
CA HIS A 34 18.35 2.13 4.78
C HIS A 34 17.92 2.89 3.52
N LEU A 35 17.05 3.90 3.65
CA LEU A 35 16.63 4.74 2.53
C LEU A 35 17.84 5.34 1.81
N LYS A 36 18.74 5.98 2.53
CA LYS A 36 19.96 6.57 1.94
C LYS A 36 20.83 5.52 1.26
N SER A 37 20.94 4.33 1.82
CA SER A 37 21.69 3.23 1.21
C SER A 37 21.08 2.82 -0.15
N GLN A 38 19.76 2.69 -0.21
CA GLN A 38 19.07 2.36 -1.47
C GLN A 38 19.21 3.49 -2.51
N LEU A 39 19.08 4.75 -2.12
CA LEU A 39 19.27 5.90 -3.00
C LEU A 39 20.68 5.91 -3.62
N ARG A 40 21.73 5.61 -2.83
CA ARG A 40 23.11 5.51 -3.31
C ARG A 40 23.25 4.52 -4.47
N ASN A 41 22.55 3.38 -4.40
CA ASN A 41 22.63 2.37 -5.46
C ASN A 41 22.11 2.90 -6.81
N PHE A 42 20.99 3.64 -6.81
CA PHE A 42 20.45 4.24 -8.03
C PHE A 42 21.33 5.39 -8.55
N ILE A 43 21.75 6.27 -7.65
CA ILE A 43 22.54 7.47 -7.98
C ILE A 43 23.92 7.09 -8.51
N GLN A 44 24.57 6.08 -7.92
CA GLN A 44 25.85 5.59 -8.40
C GLN A 44 25.79 5.07 -9.83
N LYS A 45 24.67 4.44 -10.20
CA LYS A 45 24.41 3.90 -11.54
C LYS A 45 23.80 4.92 -12.49
N GLN A 46 23.54 6.14 -12.04
CA GLN A 46 22.82 7.18 -12.78
C GLN A 46 21.47 6.70 -13.31
N GLN A 47 20.77 5.89 -12.53
CA GLN A 47 19.49 5.30 -12.88
C GLN A 47 18.33 6.09 -12.25
N LYS A 48 17.18 6.05 -12.92
CA LYS A 48 15.91 6.55 -12.34
C LYS A 48 15.61 5.80 -11.02
N ILE A 49 15.38 6.55 -9.96
CA ILE A 49 15.05 5.99 -8.65
C ILE A 49 13.69 5.30 -8.74
N GLN A 50 13.56 4.10 -8.19
CA GLN A 50 12.31 3.35 -8.15
C GLN A 50 11.83 3.27 -6.71
N LEU A 51 10.62 3.76 -6.46
CA LEU A 51 9.97 3.71 -5.15
C LEU A 51 8.69 2.88 -5.24
N LEU A 52 8.55 1.91 -4.36
CA LEU A 52 7.35 1.09 -4.22
C LEU A 52 6.57 1.56 -2.99
N LEU A 53 5.30 1.89 -3.18
CA LEU A 53 4.40 2.39 -2.15
C LEU A 53 3.15 1.52 -2.10
N PRO A 54 2.96 0.68 -1.06
CA PRO A 54 1.68 0.02 -0.83
C PRO A 54 0.63 1.07 -0.49
N ALA A 55 -0.36 1.26 -1.35
CA ALA A 55 -1.41 2.24 -1.14
C ALA A 55 -2.65 1.97 -2.01
N PHE A 56 -3.77 2.57 -1.63
CA PHE A 56 -5.02 2.58 -2.37
C PHE A 56 -5.59 1.18 -2.67
N PRO A 57 -5.78 0.34 -1.66
CA PRO A 57 -6.35 -1.00 -1.87
C PRO A 57 -7.78 -0.91 -2.44
N CYS A 58 -8.64 -0.18 -1.78
CA CYS A 58 -10.01 0.16 -2.17
C CYS A 58 -10.66 1.03 -1.09
N LYS A 59 -11.92 1.42 -1.28
CA LYS A 59 -12.74 2.03 -0.24
C LYS A 59 -13.43 0.97 0.63
N THR A 60 -13.50 1.24 1.92
CA THR A 60 -14.33 0.44 2.84
C THR A 60 -15.83 0.57 2.51
N ASN A 61 -16.63 -0.43 2.89
CA ASN A 61 -18.09 -0.35 2.80
C ASN A 61 -18.72 0.54 3.90
N ASN A 62 -17.93 1.11 4.78
CA ASN A 62 -18.43 1.95 5.88
C ASN A 62 -18.68 3.38 5.41
N LEU A 63 -19.95 3.69 5.09
CA LEU A 63 -20.38 5.02 4.65
C LEU A 63 -20.25 6.12 5.72
N ASP A 64 -19.94 5.78 6.97
CA ASP A 64 -19.56 6.77 7.99
C ASP A 64 -18.13 7.31 7.74
N LYS A 65 -17.32 6.61 6.93
CA LYS A 65 -15.92 6.95 6.64
C LYS A 65 -15.68 7.44 5.21
N VAL A 66 -16.48 6.99 4.27
CA VAL A 66 -16.30 7.25 2.84
C VAL A 66 -17.61 7.66 2.17
N LEU A 67 -17.53 8.48 1.14
CA LEU A 67 -18.70 8.94 0.39
C LEU A 67 -19.24 7.89 -0.60
N GLY A 68 -18.44 6.90 -0.93
CA GLY A 68 -18.79 5.84 -1.88
C GLY A 68 -17.58 4.93 -2.15
N HIS A 69 -17.69 4.06 -3.16
CA HIS A 69 -16.65 3.09 -3.48
C HIS A 69 -15.59 3.60 -4.48
N THR A 70 -15.82 4.75 -5.11
CA THR A 70 -14.86 5.34 -6.06
C THR A 70 -13.84 6.25 -5.37
N PRO A 71 -12.65 6.47 -5.98
CA PRO A 71 -11.70 7.46 -5.49
C PRO A 71 -12.33 8.85 -5.40
N ASP A 72 -11.95 9.61 -4.40
CA ASP A 72 -12.46 10.95 -4.14
C ASP A 72 -11.33 11.99 -4.00
N ILE A 73 -11.66 13.13 -3.40
CA ILE A 73 -10.70 14.21 -3.17
C ILE A 73 -9.51 13.78 -2.30
N GLY A 74 -9.67 12.78 -1.44
CA GLY A 74 -8.59 12.27 -0.59
C GLY A 74 -7.49 11.64 -1.44
N GLU A 75 -7.85 10.69 -2.32
CA GLU A 75 -6.91 10.08 -3.25
C GLU A 75 -6.27 11.12 -4.18
N TYR A 76 -7.09 12.04 -4.71
CA TYR A 76 -6.58 13.10 -5.57
C TYR A 76 -5.51 13.96 -4.89
N LEU A 77 -5.71 14.36 -3.65
CA LEU A 77 -4.74 15.17 -2.90
C LEU A 77 -3.45 14.41 -2.62
N VAL A 78 -3.53 13.11 -2.31
CA VAL A 78 -2.35 12.26 -2.12
C VAL A 78 -1.58 12.07 -3.43
N LEU A 79 -2.27 11.78 -4.53
CA LEU A 79 -1.64 11.67 -5.85
C LEU A 79 -0.98 12.98 -6.28
N ARG A 80 -1.60 14.14 -6.02
CA ARG A 80 -0.97 15.45 -6.25
C ARG A 80 0.33 15.62 -5.47
N LYS A 81 0.39 15.16 -4.23
CA LYS A 81 1.63 15.17 -3.44
C LYS A 81 2.72 14.31 -4.08
N PHE A 82 2.38 13.12 -4.58
CA PHE A 82 3.35 12.30 -5.30
C PHE A 82 3.85 12.98 -6.57
N VAL A 83 2.96 13.61 -7.35
CA VAL A 83 3.37 14.39 -8.54
C VAL A 83 4.30 15.54 -8.18
N GLN A 84 4.02 16.26 -7.08
CA GLN A 84 4.91 17.32 -6.61
C GLN A 84 6.28 16.77 -6.20
N CYS A 85 6.30 15.68 -5.46
CA CYS A 85 7.55 15.00 -5.04
C CYS A 85 8.38 14.55 -6.25
N ILE A 86 7.73 14.00 -7.29
CA ILE A 86 8.38 13.62 -8.55
C ILE A 86 9.06 14.84 -9.20
N ARG A 87 8.35 15.95 -9.31
CA ARG A 87 8.88 17.19 -9.91
C ARG A 87 10.07 17.75 -9.11
N ASP A 88 9.96 17.74 -7.79
CA ASP A 88 11.03 18.25 -6.92
C ASP A 88 12.28 17.38 -7.00
N ILE A 89 12.13 16.04 -7.06
CA ILE A 89 13.26 15.14 -7.27
C ILE A 89 13.86 15.35 -8.66
N GLN A 90 13.04 15.45 -9.70
CA GLN A 90 13.48 15.68 -11.07
C GLN A 90 14.27 16.99 -11.21
N SER A 91 13.93 18.03 -10.44
CA SER A 91 14.64 19.32 -10.45
C SER A 91 16.06 19.26 -9.89
N VAL A 92 16.36 18.27 -9.03
CA VAL A 92 17.67 18.11 -8.39
C VAL A 92 18.46 16.91 -8.91
N TYR A 93 17.79 15.94 -9.54
CA TYR A 93 18.40 14.72 -10.05
C TYR A 93 17.78 14.37 -11.41
N GLU A 94 18.56 14.58 -12.48
CA GLU A 94 18.09 14.50 -13.88
C GLU A 94 17.42 13.16 -14.23
N PRO A 95 17.95 11.98 -13.85
CA PRO A 95 17.25 10.72 -14.12
C PRO A 95 15.86 10.63 -13.44
N GLY A 96 15.65 11.36 -12.35
CA GLY A 96 14.38 11.47 -11.66
C GLY A 96 13.98 10.22 -10.89
N VAL A 97 12.67 10.11 -10.64
CA VAL A 97 12.06 9.02 -9.85
C VAL A 97 10.83 8.45 -10.54
N ILE A 98 10.57 7.19 -10.29
CA ILE A 98 9.31 6.52 -10.63
C ILE A 98 8.67 6.01 -9.33
N PHE A 99 7.40 6.35 -9.12
CA PHE A 99 6.59 5.81 -8.05
C PHE A 99 5.73 4.68 -8.59
N TYR A 100 5.92 3.50 -8.05
CA TYR A 100 5.02 2.38 -8.23
C TYR A 100 4.08 2.33 -7.03
N ILE A 101 2.83 2.69 -7.22
CA ILE A 101 1.78 2.51 -6.24
C ILE A 101 1.29 1.08 -6.38
N PHE A 102 1.62 0.25 -5.39
CA PHE A 102 1.20 -1.14 -5.37
C PHE A 102 -0.11 -1.24 -4.60
N SER A 103 -1.19 -1.46 -5.33
CA SER A 103 -2.49 -1.78 -4.77
C SER A 103 -2.59 -3.30 -4.62
N ASP A 104 -2.97 -3.78 -3.45
CA ASP A 104 -3.30 -5.20 -3.24
C ASP A 104 -4.58 -5.61 -3.96
N TYR A 105 -5.29 -4.62 -4.54
CA TYR A 105 -6.44 -4.81 -5.40
C TYR A 105 -7.49 -5.70 -4.72
N HIS A 106 -8.01 -6.72 -5.40
CA HIS A 106 -9.01 -7.62 -4.82
C HIS A 106 -8.44 -8.72 -3.92
N THR A 107 -7.12 -8.76 -3.71
CA THR A 107 -6.43 -9.82 -2.94
C THR A 107 -7.03 -10.07 -1.56
N PHE A 108 -7.50 -9.02 -0.90
CA PHE A 108 -8.10 -9.08 0.42
C PHE A 108 -9.58 -8.69 0.46
N SER A 109 -10.25 -8.68 -0.70
CA SER A 109 -11.65 -8.24 -0.84
C SER A 109 -12.61 -9.05 0.02
N ASP A 110 -12.42 -10.36 0.13
CA ASP A 110 -13.22 -11.26 0.95
C ASP A 110 -13.07 -10.95 2.45
N TYR A 111 -11.86 -10.63 2.91
CA TYR A 111 -11.61 -10.26 4.31
C TYR A 111 -12.28 -8.95 4.72
N ILE A 112 -12.28 -7.96 3.83
CA ILE A 112 -12.89 -6.66 4.08
C ILE A 112 -14.34 -6.57 3.58
N SER A 113 -14.85 -7.65 2.97
CA SER A 113 -16.23 -7.76 2.45
C SER A 113 -16.59 -6.67 1.44
N VAL A 114 -15.65 -6.27 0.60
CA VAL A 114 -15.90 -5.34 -0.51
C VAL A 114 -16.23 -6.15 -1.76
N ASN A 115 -17.25 -5.72 -2.50
CA ASN A 115 -17.65 -6.35 -3.76
C ASN A 115 -16.54 -6.18 -4.81
N LEU A 116 -16.27 -7.21 -5.59
CA LEU A 116 -15.29 -7.19 -6.68
C LEU A 116 -15.56 -6.08 -7.70
N GLU A 117 -16.82 -5.84 -8.04
CA GLU A 117 -17.22 -4.75 -8.93
C GLU A 117 -16.75 -3.37 -8.40
N HIS A 118 -16.89 -3.12 -7.09
CA HIS A 118 -16.40 -1.90 -6.45
C HIS A 118 -14.88 -1.78 -6.51
N HIS A 119 -14.15 -2.90 -6.45
CA HIS A 119 -12.70 -2.90 -6.64
C HIS A 119 -12.30 -2.51 -8.05
N TYR A 120 -12.98 -3.06 -9.06
CA TYR A 120 -12.73 -2.72 -10.47
C TYR A 120 -13.01 -1.25 -10.72
N ASP A 121 -14.17 -0.76 -10.31
CA ASP A 121 -14.56 0.65 -10.44
C ASP A 121 -13.55 1.58 -9.77
N TYR A 122 -13.15 1.25 -8.54
CA TYR A 122 -12.16 2.03 -7.80
C TYR A 122 -10.82 2.09 -8.54
N SER A 123 -10.30 0.95 -8.94
CA SER A 123 -9.00 0.84 -9.62
C SER A 123 -8.99 1.56 -10.97
N ASP A 124 -10.04 1.42 -11.76
CA ASP A 124 -10.15 2.08 -13.07
C ASP A 124 -10.26 3.60 -12.93
N ASN A 125 -11.04 4.08 -11.98
CA ASN A 125 -11.15 5.52 -11.73
C ASN A 125 -9.84 6.09 -11.14
N LEU A 126 -9.11 5.34 -10.32
CA LEU A 126 -7.80 5.74 -9.82
C LEU A 126 -6.77 5.85 -10.98
N ARG A 127 -6.75 4.89 -11.92
CA ARG A 127 -5.90 4.95 -13.12
C ARG A 127 -6.24 6.15 -14.00
N LYS A 128 -7.53 6.43 -14.22
CA LYS A 128 -7.98 7.63 -14.95
C LYS A 128 -7.52 8.92 -14.24
N MET A 129 -7.60 8.95 -12.91
CA MET A 129 -7.14 10.10 -12.12
C MET A 129 -5.64 10.34 -12.31
N VAL A 130 -4.82 9.28 -12.27
CA VAL A 130 -3.37 9.37 -12.53
C VAL A 130 -3.09 9.82 -13.97
N ALA A 131 -3.79 9.27 -14.96
CA ALA A 131 -3.64 9.66 -16.37
C ALA A 131 -3.91 11.16 -16.57
N ASN A 132 -4.95 11.70 -15.94
CA ASN A 132 -5.31 13.12 -16.00
C ASN A 132 -4.27 14.04 -15.34
N MET A 133 -3.34 13.51 -14.55
CA MET A 133 -2.25 14.31 -13.96
C MET A 133 -1.05 14.48 -14.88
N ASN A 134 -1.07 13.90 -16.08
CA ASN A 134 0.03 13.95 -17.06
C ASN A 134 1.38 13.52 -16.47
N CYS A 135 1.40 12.45 -15.67
CA CYS A 135 2.57 11.97 -14.96
C CYS A 135 2.73 10.43 -15.04
N SER A 136 2.09 9.79 -16.03
CA SER A 136 2.01 8.32 -16.16
C SER A 136 3.37 7.64 -16.35
N ASP A 137 4.39 8.36 -16.83
CA ASP A 137 5.75 7.82 -16.97
C ASP A 137 6.51 7.71 -15.65
N SER A 138 6.08 8.47 -14.64
CA SER A 138 6.74 8.54 -13.32
C SER A 138 5.83 8.19 -12.14
N LEU A 139 4.54 7.96 -12.38
CA LEU A 139 3.58 7.52 -11.39
C LEU A 139 2.75 6.37 -11.97
N LYS A 140 2.92 5.17 -11.47
CA LYS A 140 2.30 3.95 -11.99
C LYS A 140 1.50 3.24 -10.91
N ILE A 141 0.29 2.80 -11.24
CA ILE A 141 -0.50 1.92 -10.40
C ILE A 141 -0.25 0.49 -10.83
N MET A 142 0.16 -0.33 -9.88
CA MET A 142 0.43 -1.75 -10.08
C MET A 142 -0.39 -2.59 -9.09
N ASN A 143 -0.65 -3.81 -9.47
CA ASN A 143 -1.22 -4.86 -8.63
C ASN A 143 -0.54 -6.19 -8.98
N PHE A 144 -0.94 -7.26 -8.34
CA PHE A 144 -0.36 -8.58 -8.60
C PHE A 144 -0.53 -9.06 -10.05
N GLU A 145 -1.59 -8.66 -10.74
CA GLU A 145 -1.84 -9.03 -12.15
C GLU A 145 -0.75 -8.53 -13.12
N HIS A 146 0.09 -7.60 -12.71
CA HIS A 146 1.22 -7.13 -13.51
C HIS A 146 2.43 -8.08 -13.48
N PHE A 147 2.41 -9.10 -12.64
CA PHE A 147 3.44 -10.12 -12.57
C PHE A 147 3.03 -11.35 -13.37
N ASP A 148 3.98 -11.92 -14.10
CA ASP A 148 3.72 -13.03 -15.03
C ASP A 148 3.08 -14.25 -14.35
N GLU A 149 3.42 -14.48 -13.09
CA GLU A 149 2.92 -15.56 -12.26
C GLU A 149 1.41 -15.44 -11.99
N PHE A 150 0.87 -14.23 -12.00
CA PHE A 150 -0.51 -13.96 -11.58
C PHE A 150 -1.43 -13.47 -12.70
N LYS A 151 -0.90 -12.93 -13.80
CA LYS A 151 -1.70 -12.20 -14.82
C LYS A 151 -2.79 -13.01 -15.52
N ASN A 152 -2.68 -14.34 -15.49
CA ASN A 152 -3.63 -15.25 -16.15
C ASN A 152 -4.52 -16.02 -15.16
N LEU A 153 -4.41 -15.72 -13.86
CA LEU A 153 -5.19 -16.40 -12.84
C LEU A 153 -6.59 -15.80 -12.76
N LYS A 154 -7.60 -16.64 -12.64
CA LYS A 154 -8.94 -16.23 -12.23
C LYS A 154 -8.98 -15.93 -10.75
N ASP A 155 -9.95 -15.13 -10.29
CA ASP A 155 -10.05 -14.67 -8.90
C ASP A 155 -9.85 -15.77 -7.85
N THR A 156 -10.51 -16.92 -8.02
CA THR A 156 -10.37 -18.06 -7.10
C THR A 156 -8.96 -18.67 -7.09
N GLN A 157 -8.36 -18.83 -8.27
CA GLN A 157 -7.00 -19.37 -8.44
C GLN A 157 -5.94 -18.42 -7.89
N TYR A 158 -6.20 -17.15 -7.98
CA TYR A 158 -5.34 -16.10 -7.47
C TYR A 158 -5.13 -16.19 -5.96
N PHE A 159 -6.21 -16.34 -5.19
CA PHE A 159 -6.12 -16.52 -3.74
C PHE A 159 -5.42 -17.81 -3.34
N ASP A 160 -5.69 -18.90 -4.05
CA ASP A 160 -5.07 -20.19 -3.79
C ASP A 160 -3.57 -20.13 -4.08
N SER A 161 -3.16 -19.48 -5.18
CA SER A 161 -1.75 -19.28 -5.52
C SER A 161 -1.02 -18.39 -4.49
N LEU A 162 -1.66 -17.32 -4.01
CA LEU A 162 -1.09 -16.49 -2.95
C LEU A 162 -0.92 -17.27 -1.65
N ARG A 163 -1.90 -18.09 -1.28
CA ARG A 163 -1.81 -18.98 -0.10
C ARG A 163 -0.71 -20.00 -0.25
N GLU A 164 -0.53 -20.56 -1.44
CA GLU A 164 0.52 -21.53 -1.72
C GLU A 164 1.91 -20.90 -1.65
N ILE A 165 2.08 -19.69 -2.18
CA ILE A 165 3.38 -18.97 -2.21
C ILE A 165 3.73 -18.39 -0.83
N PHE A 166 2.77 -17.79 -0.14
CA PHE A 166 3.00 -16.98 1.06
C PHE A 166 2.39 -17.58 2.33
N GLY A 167 1.54 -18.59 2.20
CA GLY A 167 0.83 -19.18 3.33
C GLY A 167 1.66 -20.25 4.04
N GLU A 168 1.81 -20.14 5.36
CA GLU A 168 2.28 -21.25 6.19
C GLU A 168 1.07 -22.05 6.68
N PRO A 169 1.01 -23.38 6.43
CA PRO A 169 -0.15 -24.22 6.78
C PRO A 169 -0.54 -24.16 8.27
N ASP A 170 0.41 -23.91 9.15
CA ASP A 170 0.21 -23.84 10.59
C ASP A 170 0.24 -22.42 11.18
N TYR A 171 0.23 -21.39 10.33
CA TYR A 171 0.35 -20.00 10.80
C TYR A 171 -0.74 -19.62 11.81
N ALA A 172 -1.98 -20.00 11.56
CA ALA A 172 -3.11 -19.68 12.45
C ALA A 172 -2.96 -20.34 13.84
N LYS A 173 -2.48 -21.59 13.89
CA LYS A 173 -2.20 -22.30 15.15
C LYS A 173 -1.03 -21.67 15.91
N ASN A 174 0.04 -21.33 15.20
CA ASN A 174 1.22 -20.70 15.75
C ASN A 174 0.93 -19.26 16.21
N PHE A 175 0.15 -18.52 15.46
CA PHE A 175 -0.27 -17.16 15.80
C PHE A 175 -1.06 -17.12 17.12
N SER A 176 -1.98 -18.05 17.33
CA SER A 176 -2.74 -18.15 18.58
C SER A 176 -1.85 -18.37 19.80
N LYS A 177 -0.77 -19.14 19.67
CA LYS A 177 0.22 -19.36 20.74
C LYS A 177 1.13 -18.14 20.93
N LEU A 178 1.55 -17.49 19.83
CA LEU A 178 2.44 -16.34 19.85
C LEU A 178 1.76 -15.11 20.48
N LYS A 179 0.49 -14.84 20.16
CA LYS A 179 -0.24 -13.71 20.71
C LYS A 179 -0.43 -13.80 22.23
N LEU A 180 -0.56 -15.00 22.78
CA LEU A 180 -0.63 -15.22 24.23
C LEU A 180 0.68 -14.90 24.96
N LYS A 181 1.81 -15.03 24.27
CA LYS A 181 3.15 -14.80 24.82
C LYS A 181 3.68 -13.39 24.56
N ASN A 182 3.15 -12.68 23.58
CA ASN A 182 3.64 -11.37 23.13
C ASN A 182 2.53 -10.31 23.22
N ASN A 183 2.62 -9.45 24.25
CA ASN A 183 1.64 -8.39 24.50
C ASN A 183 1.48 -7.43 23.32
N LYS A 184 2.57 -7.03 22.63
CA LYS A 184 2.53 -6.15 21.47
C LYS A 184 1.75 -6.79 20.31
N MET A 185 2.01 -8.06 20.03
CA MET A 185 1.30 -8.81 19.00
C MET A 185 -0.19 -8.97 19.34
N ASN A 186 -0.53 -9.22 20.60
CA ASN A 186 -1.92 -9.27 21.05
C ASN A 186 -2.63 -7.91 20.91
N GLN A 187 -1.99 -6.83 21.27
CA GLN A 187 -2.54 -5.48 21.10
C GLN A 187 -2.75 -5.13 19.61
N THR A 188 -1.80 -5.49 18.74
CA THR A 188 -1.94 -5.31 17.28
C THR A 188 -3.13 -6.11 16.76
N TYR A 189 -3.28 -7.37 17.14
CA TYR A 189 -4.42 -8.21 16.78
C TYR A 189 -5.76 -7.61 17.23
N LEU A 190 -5.84 -7.16 18.49
CA LEU A 190 -7.06 -6.53 19.01
C LEU A 190 -7.37 -5.21 18.29
N GLY A 191 -6.35 -4.45 17.93
CA GLY A 191 -6.48 -3.23 17.13
C GLY A 191 -7.03 -3.50 15.73
N LEU A 192 -6.46 -4.48 15.03
CA LEU A 192 -6.94 -4.92 13.71
C LEU A 192 -8.38 -5.44 13.78
N LYS A 193 -8.69 -6.26 14.78
CA LYS A 193 -10.06 -6.76 14.97
C LYS A 193 -11.06 -5.64 15.22
N LYS A 194 -10.70 -4.63 16.02
CA LYS A 194 -11.54 -3.44 16.24
C LYS A 194 -11.74 -2.65 14.94
N PHE A 195 -10.66 -2.46 14.18
CA PHE A 195 -10.69 -1.79 12.88
C PHE A 195 -11.63 -2.52 11.91
N MET A 196 -11.46 -3.82 11.72
CA MET A 196 -12.29 -4.64 10.84
C MET A 196 -13.77 -4.63 11.25
N ASN A 197 -14.04 -4.74 12.56
CA ASN A 197 -15.42 -4.65 13.07
C ASN A 197 -16.06 -3.29 12.76
N GLN A 198 -15.30 -2.22 12.80
CA GLN A 198 -15.79 -0.87 12.50
C GLN A 198 -15.98 -0.67 10.99
N ASP A 199 -15.10 -1.18 10.16
CA ASP A 199 -15.21 -1.10 8.71
C ASP A 199 -16.36 -1.93 8.15
N GLN A 200 -16.66 -3.07 8.78
CA GLN A 200 -17.78 -3.93 8.41
C GLN A 200 -19.07 -3.67 9.21
N LYS A 201 -19.15 -2.56 9.91
CA LYS A 201 -20.26 -2.23 10.82
C LYS A 201 -21.65 -2.44 10.19
N HIS A 202 -21.84 -1.95 8.98
CA HIS A 202 -23.13 -2.04 8.28
C HIS A 202 -23.45 -3.46 7.80
N ILE A 203 -22.43 -4.25 7.47
CA ILE A 203 -22.58 -5.65 7.06
C ILE A 203 -22.80 -6.55 8.28
N LEU A 204 -22.15 -6.23 9.40
CA LEU A 204 -22.24 -7.02 10.63
C LEU A 204 -23.49 -6.69 11.45
N ALA A 205 -24.06 -5.49 11.30
CA ALA A 205 -25.19 -5.04 12.10
C ALA A 205 -26.40 -6.00 12.07
N PRO A 206 -26.83 -6.55 10.93
CA PRO A 206 -27.96 -7.48 10.87
C PRO A 206 -27.64 -8.89 11.39
N LEU A 207 -26.38 -9.22 11.61
CA LEU A 207 -25.97 -10.56 12.04
C LEU A 207 -26.16 -10.77 13.55
N SER A 208 -26.42 -12.01 13.96
CA SER A 208 -26.38 -12.41 15.36
C SER A 208 -24.98 -12.23 15.96
N TYR A 209 -24.88 -12.13 17.29
CA TYR A 209 -23.58 -12.03 17.96
C TYR A 209 -22.65 -13.21 17.64
N LYS A 210 -23.22 -14.42 17.54
CA LYS A 210 -22.46 -15.64 17.19
C LYS A 210 -21.90 -15.54 15.79
N ASP A 211 -22.70 -15.15 14.80
CA ASP A 211 -22.31 -15.07 13.41
C ASP A 211 -21.26 -13.96 13.19
N ARG A 212 -21.41 -12.81 13.88
CA ARG A 212 -20.39 -11.74 13.88
C ARG A 212 -19.04 -12.25 14.40
N ARG A 213 -19.04 -13.00 15.51
CA ARG A 213 -17.80 -13.57 16.06
C ARG A 213 -17.15 -14.55 15.09
N GLN A 214 -17.94 -15.38 14.45
CA GLN A 214 -17.43 -16.36 13.47
C GLN A 214 -16.80 -15.65 12.29
N ARG A 215 -17.46 -14.68 11.70
CA ARG A 215 -16.96 -13.90 10.56
C ARG A 215 -15.67 -13.11 10.87
N LEU A 216 -15.56 -12.54 12.07
CA LEU A 216 -14.37 -11.80 12.51
C LEU A 216 -13.22 -12.70 12.97
N ALA A 217 -13.42 -14.02 13.05
CA ALA A 217 -12.42 -14.99 13.45
C ALA A 217 -11.80 -15.74 12.25
N GLN A 218 -12.40 -15.64 11.08
CA GLN A 218 -11.87 -16.11 9.80
C GLN A 218 -10.77 -15.17 9.29
#